data_f9ce186f8318b9028b3c3dfb3768a44e
#
_entry.id   f9ce186f8318b9028b3c3dfb3768a44e
#
_cell.length_a   1.000
_cell.length_b   1.000
_cell.length_c   1.000
_cell.angle_alpha   90.00
_cell.angle_beta   90.00
_cell.angle_gamma   90.00
#
_symmetry.space_group_name_H-M   'P 1'
#
loop_
_entity.id
_entity.type
_entity.pdbx_description
1 polymer ?
#
loop_
_entity_poly.entity_id
_entity_poly.type
_entity_poly.pdbx_seq_one_letter_code
_entity_poly.pdbx_strand_id
1 'polypeptide(L)'
;MKKTKKVLSLILAGAMMMSLTACGGKTPENNGTSAEATTAKESASGAETTGEKTADGKQFKIGVLQLVQHTALDAANKGFIKALDDAGLNYTVDQQNAAGDQSTCQTIASKLVNDGNDLILSIATPAAQAVAGATSDIPVLVTAVTDPAASDLVESNDAPGGNVSGTSDLTPVKEQIALLKKVLPEAKTVGILYASAESNSEIQAKMAKEAIEAEGMTAVDYTVSSSNEIQTVVTSMVGKVDAIYAPTDNTIAAGMTTVAMIANENGLPTICGEEGMVKAGGLATYGIDYFELGYLTGQQAVKILKDGEDISKMAIEYLPAEKCKLSVNEETAKTLGIDVSNLK
;
A
#
# COMPACT_ATOMS: atom_id res chain seq x y z
N MET A 1 35.11 -8.34 -48.70
CA MET A 1 35.86 -7.10 -49.02
C MET A 1 35.52 -6.08 -47.94
N LYS A 2 36.42 -5.93 -46.98
CA LYS A 2 37.27 -4.77 -46.64
C LYS A 2 36.54 -3.44 -46.78
N LYS A 3 36.33 -2.66 -45.67
CA LYS A 3 37.33 -1.77 -45.07
C LYS A 3 36.91 -1.26 -43.68
N THR A 4 37.82 -1.44 -42.76
CA THR A 4 38.05 -0.76 -41.49
C THR A 4 38.33 0.74 -41.64
N LYS A 5 37.90 1.59 -40.69
CA LYS A 5 38.64 2.79 -40.30
C LYS A 5 38.49 3.05 -38.79
N LYS A 6 39.65 2.95 -38.13
CA LYS A 6 39.97 3.51 -36.78
C LYS A 6 40.37 4.97 -36.96
N VAL A 7 40.22 5.81 -35.97
CA VAL A 7 40.96 7.03 -35.57
C VAL A 7 40.22 7.61 -34.36
N LEU A 8 40.71 8.07 -33.28
CA LEU A 8 42.00 8.21 -32.57
C LEU A 8 41.69 9.15 -31.39
N SER A 9 42.26 8.85 -30.27
CA SER A 9 42.20 9.57 -28.95
C SER A 9 42.63 11.04 -29.05
N LEU A 10 42.10 11.85 -28.12
CA LEU A 10 42.91 12.97 -27.56
C LEU A 10 42.55 13.18 -26.06
N ILE A 11 43.57 12.98 -25.26
CA ILE A 11 43.70 13.27 -23.84
C ILE A 11 44.07 14.76 -23.71
N LEU A 12 43.41 15.49 -22.78
CA LEU A 12 44.02 16.72 -22.26
C LEU A 12 43.83 16.80 -20.77
N ALA A 13 44.95 16.56 -20.08
CA ALA A 13 45.13 16.82 -18.65
C ALA A 13 45.54 18.30 -18.47
N GLY A 14 44.98 18.93 -17.45
CA GLY A 14 45.39 20.26 -17.03
C GLY A 14 45.21 20.42 -15.50
N ALA A 15 46.27 20.16 -14.78
CA ALA A 15 46.40 20.51 -13.37
C ALA A 15 46.84 21.96 -13.24
N MET A 16 46.30 22.71 -12.27
CA MET A 16 47.05 23.84 -11.68
C MET A 16 46.66 24.07 -10.22
N MET A 17 47.75 24.23 -9.48
CA MET A 17 47.90 24.31 -8.01
C MET A 17 47.53 25.64 -7.39
N MET A 18 47.21 25.53 -6.12
CA MET A 18 47.59 26.35 -4.91
C MET A 18 47.73 27.86 -5.05
N SER A 19 47.11 28.56 -4.07
CA SER A 19 47.80 29.50 -3.24
C SER A 19 47.08 29.74 -1.89
N LEU A 20 47.78 29.41 -0.81
CA LEU A 20 47.51 29.85 0.57
C LEU A 20 47.98 31.31 0.70
N THR A 21 47.21 32.12 1.43
CA THR A 21 47.81 33.19 2.26
C THR A 21 46.95 33.43 3.49
N ALA A 22 47.60 33.33 4.66
CA ALA A 22 47.11 33.65 5.98
C ALA A 22 47.46 35.12 6.34
N CYS A 23 46.60 35.77 7.16
CA CYS A 23 46.85 36.74 8.23
C CYS A 23 45.53 37.41 8.61
N GLY A 24 44.94 37.30 9.80
CA GLY A 24 45.39 37.77 11.09
C GLY A 24 44.74 39.12 11.45
N GLY A 25 43.81 39.18 12.45
CA GLY A 25 43.42 40.45 13.06
C GLY A 25 41.98 40.53 13.63
N LYS A 26 41.88 40.27 14.96
CA LYS A 26 41.03 40.90 16.01
C LYS A 26 39.56 41.29 15.77
N THR A 27 38.72 40.72 16.66
CA THR A 27 37.35 41.13 17.06
C THR A 27 37.20 42.60 17.40
N PRO A 28 35.95 43.22 17.31
CA PRO A 28 35.05 43.23 18.47
C PRO A 28 33.56 42.92 18.16
N GLU A 29 32.83 42.63 19.24
CA GLU A 29 31.40 42.33 19.37
C GLU A 29 30.45 43.37 18.75
N ASN A 30 29.33 42.97 18.19
CA ASN A 30 28.01 43.36 18.68
C ASN A 30 26.83 42.71 17.94
N ASN A 31 25.80 42.42 18.71
CA ASN A 31 24.44 41.96 18.47
C ASN A 31 23.83 42.16 17.09
N GLY A 32 23.18 41.10 16.55
CA GLY A 32 22.20 41.22 15.45
C GLY A 32 21.61 39.85 15.11
N THR A 33 20.36 39.68 15.47
CA THR A 33 19.41 38.58 15.26
C THR A 33 19.64 37.80 13.97
N SER A 34 20.00 36.52 14.08
CA SER A 34 20.11 35.58 12.95
C SER A 34 18.86 34.72 12.89
N ALA A 35 18.15 34.77 11.78
CA ALA A 35 17.12 33.80 11.44
C ALA A 35 17.80 32.51 10.99
N GLU A 36 17.67 31.46 11.78
CA GLU A 36 18.09 30.10 11.45
C GLU A 36 17.17 29.51 10.38
N ALA A 37 17.74 29.22 9.23
CA ALA A 37 17.12 28.36 8.25
C ALA A 37 17.28 26.90 8.73
N THR A 38 16.22 26.34 9.27
CA THR A 38 16.16 24.94 9.70
C THR A 38 16.02 24.06 8.45
N THR A 39 17.10 23.41 8.05
CA THR A 39 17.04 22.24 7.16
C THR A 39 16.43 21.09 7.95
N ALA A 40 15.18 20.78 7.68
CA ALA A 40 14.54 19.58 8.19
C ALA A 40 15.21 18.34 7.55
N LYS A 41 16.04 17.67 8.34
CA LYS A 41 16.34 16.25 8.15
C LYS A 41 15.15 15.49 8.69
N GLU A 42 14.29 14.99 7.83
CA GLU A 42 13.30 13.99 8.18
C GLU A 42 14.04 12.69 8.53
N SER A 43 14.19 12.44 9.81
CA SER A 43 14.58 11.14 10.33
C SER A 43 13.35 10.26 10.34
N ALA A 44 13.38 9.16 9.61
CA ALA A 44 12.45 8.06 9.81
C ALA A 44 12.59 7.58 11.26
N SER A 45 11.68 8.02 12.13
CA SER A 45 11.63 7.61 13.54
C SER A 45 10.79 6.33 13.59
N GLY A 46 11.44 5.19 13.74
CA GLY A 46 10.79 3.98 14.20
C GLY A 46 10.26 4.20 15.62
N ALA A 47 8.98 4.04 15.85
CA ALA A 47 8.40 4.08 17.18
C ALA A 47 8.45 2.68 17.78
N GLU A 48 9.23 2.50 18.86
CA GLU A 48 9.18 1.29 19.69
C GLU A 48 8.00 1.41 20.68
N THR A 49 7.05 0.49 20.59
CA THR A 49 5.95 0.37 21.58
C THR A 49 6.21 -0.89 22.42
N THR A 50 6.23 -0.77 23.74
CA THR A 50 6.38 -1.90 24.67
C THR A 50 5.04 -2.25 25.29
N GLY A 51 4.59 -3.50 25.12
CA GLY A 51 3.40 -4.06 25.78
C GLY A 51 3.65 -4.44 27.25
N GLU A 52 2.59 -4.50 28.05
CA GLU A 52 2.66 -4.91 29.47
C GLU A 52 2.96 -6.40 29.61
N LYS A 53 3.78 -6.75 30.59
CA LYS A 53 4.33 -8.11 30.84
C LYS A 53 3.26 -9.09 31.30
N THR A 54 3.16 -10.23 30.62
CA THR A 54 2.52 -11.44 31.14
C THR A 54 3.51 -12.39 31.80
N ALA A 55 3.01 -13.32 32.62
CA ALA A 55 3.81 -14.15 33.55
C ALA A 55 4.67 -15.25 32.91
N ASP A 56 4.71 -15.40 31.58
CA ASP A 56 5.54 -16.39 30.89
C ASP A 56 6.69 -15.66 30.19
N GLY A 57 7.90 -15.87 30.66
CA GLY A 57 9.07 -15.01 30.54
C GLY A 57 9.66 -14.77 29.14
N LYS A 58 9.08 -15.28 28.03
CA LYS A 58 9.61 -15.02 26.67
C LYS A 58 9.05 -13.71 26.12
N GLN A 59 9.93 -12.81 25.72
CA GLN A 59 9.57 -11.62 24.96
C GLN A 59 9.81 -11.89 23.47
N PHE A 60 8.77 -11.70 22.65
CA PHE A 60 8.86 -11.87 21.21
C PHE A 60 9.28 -10.58 20.52
N LYS A 61 10.05 -10.70 19.44
CA LYS A 61 10.40 -9.60 18.56
C LYS A 61 9.57 -9.70 17.29
N ILE A 62 8.84 -8.65 16.96
CA ILE A 62 7.97 -8.60 15.77
C ILE A 62 8.43 -7.46 14.89
N GLY A 63 8.75 -7.77 13.63
CA GLY A 63 8.97 -6.77 12.60
C GLY A 63 7.67 -6.45 11.89
N VAL A 64 7.43 -5.19 11.55
CA VAL A 64 6.31 -4.76 10.70
C VAL A 64 6.86 -3.97 9.53
N LEU A 65 6.56 -4.41 8.31
CA LEU A 65 6.79 -3.64 7.09
C LEU A 65 5.44 -3.26 6.47
N GLN A 66 5.11 -1.98 6.52
CA GLN A 66 3.96 -1.40 5.82
C GLN A 66 4.43 -0.70 4.54
N LEU A 67 3.76 -0.96 3.41
CA LEU A 67 4.14 -0.37 2.12
C LEU A 67 4.06 1.16 2.14
N VAL A 68 2.92 1.71 2.56
CA VAL A 68 2.65 3.15 2.55
C VAL A 68 1.58 3.48 3.60
N GLN A 69 1.46 4.74 3.99
CA GLN A 69 0.41 5.19 4.89
C GLN A 69 -0.84 5.58 4.11
N HIS A 70 -1.94 4.90 4.40
CA HIS A 70 -3.31 5.31 4.08
C HIS A 70 -4.30 4.59 5.01
N THR A 71 -5.55 5.02 5.00
CA THR A 71 -6.57 4.63 5.98
C THR A 71 -6.70 3.11 6.17
N ALA A 72 -6.70 2.33 5.08
CA ALA A 72 -6.89 0.88 5.15
C ALA A 72 -5.66 0.18 5.77
N LEU A 73 -4.44 0.47 5.30
CA LEU A 73 -3.24 -0.18 5.83
C LEU A 73 -2.97 0.19 7.29
N ASP A 74 -3.20 1.46 7.65
CA ASP A 74 -3.08 1.92 9.05
C ASP A 74 -4.10 1.23 9.96
N ALA A 75 -5.31 0.95 9.46
CA ALA A 75 -6.34 0.20 10.19
C ALA A 75 -5.93 -1.27 10.36
N ALA A 76 -5.41 -1.92 9.33
CA ALA A 76 -4.93 -3.30 9.41
C ALA A 76 -3.77 -3.44 10.41
N ASN A 77 -2.81 -2.52 10.39
CA ASN A 77 -1.72 -2.48 11.36
C ASN A 77 -2.25 -2.36 12.80
N LYS A 78 -3.16 -1.41 13.04
CA LYS A 78 -3.77 -1.23 14.37
C LYS A 78 -4.54 -2.47 14.82
N GLY A 79 -5.27 -3.12 13.92
CA GLY A 79 -5.97 -4.37 14.21
C GLY A 79 -5.03 -5.48 14.63
N PHE A 80 -3.93 -5.65 13.90
CA PHE A 80 -2.89 -6.63 14.22
C PHE A 80 -2.32 -6.41 15.64
N ILE A 81 -1.86 -5.20 15.93
CA ILE A 81 -1.33 -4.85 17.26
C ILE A 81 -2.38 -5.08 18.36
N LYS A 82 -3.62 -4.70 18.11
CA LYS A 82 -4.71 -4.91 19.07
C LYS A 82 -4.93 -6.38 19.41
N ALA A 83 -4.81 -7.28 18.45
CA ALA A 83 -4.98 -8.71 18.71
C ALA A 83 -3.83 -9.27 19.58
N LEU A 84 -2.61 -8.79 19.39
CA LEU A 84 -1.47 -9.16 20.25
C LEU A 84 -1.67 -8.66 21.69
N ASP A 85 -2.13 -7.42 21.86
CA ASP A 85 -2.42 -6.81 23.16
C ASP A 85 -3.54 -7.58 23.88
N ASP A 86 -4.63 -7.89 23.18
CA ASP A 86 -5.77 -8.63 23.74
C ASP A 86 -5.39 -10.05 24.18
N ALA A 87 -4.45 -10.68 23.47
CA ALA A 87 -3.91 -11.98 23.84
C ALA A 87 -2.91 -11.90 25.03
N GLY A 88 -2.56 -10.70 25.47
CA GLY A 88 -1.56 -10.45 26.49
C GLY A 88 -0.18 -10.95 26.11
N LEU A 89 0.20 -10.86 24.84
CA LEU A 89 1.51 -11.27 24.36
C LEU A 89 2.59 -10.32 24.89
N ASN A 90 3.70 -10.86 25.39
CA ASN A 90 4.87 -10.04 25.75
C ASN A 90 5.75 -9.87 24.50
N TYR A 91 5.78 -8.69 23.91
CA TYR A 91 6.48 -8.45 22.66
C TYR A 91 7.12 -7.04 22.58
N THR A 92 8.06 -6.90 21.67
CA THR A 92 8.51 -5.63 21.11
C THR A 92 8.20 -5.59 19.64
N VAL A 93 7.90 -4.41 19.09
CA VAL A 93 7.61 -4.25 17.66
C VAL A 93 8.52 -3.18 17.05
N ASP A 94 9.16 -3.52 15.92
CA ASP A 94 9.84 -2.58 15.03
C ASP A 94 8.94 -2.27 13.85
N GLN A 95 8.34 -1.08 13.86
CA GLN A 95 7.40 -0.64 12.83
C GLN A 95 8.12 0.17 11.75
N GLN A 96 8.10 -0.31 10.52
CA GLN A 96 8.75 0.31 9.37
C GLN A 96 7.72 0.63 8.27
N ASN A 97 7.94 1.74 7.55
CA ASN A 97 7.11 2.17 6.44
C ASN A 97 7.99 2.49 5.22
N ALA A 98 7.65 1.91 4.09
CA ALA A 98 8.43 2.07 2.86
C ALA A 98 8.05 3.31 2.03
N ALA A 99 7.05 4.08 2.47
CA ALA A 99 6.57 5.29 1.77
C ALA A 99 6.19 5.05 0.29
N GLY A 100 5.74 3.84 -0.05
CA GLY A 100 5.34 3.45 -1.40
C GLY A 100 6.51 3.06 -2.33
N ASP A 101 7.73 3.01 -1.82
CA ASP A 101 8.92 2.69 -2.62
C ASP A 101 9.34 1.22 -2.46
N GLN A 102 9.36 0.48 -3.58
CA GLN A 102 9.70 -0.94 -3.58
C GLN A 102 11.15 -1.22 -3.20
N SER A 103 12.09 -0.34 -3.54
CA SER A 103 13.50 -0.52 -3.18
C SER A 103 13.70 -0.33 -1.68
N THR A 104 12.93 0.57 -1.09
CA THR A 104 12.85 0.78 0.36
C THR A 104 12.23 -0.45 1.05
N CYS A 105 11.21 -1.10 0.46
CA CYS A 105 10.68 -2.37 0.97
C CYS A 105 11.78 -3.43 1.08
N GLN A 106 12.60 -3.62 0.06
CA GLN A 106 13.71 -4.59 0.07
C GLN A 106 14.76 -4.28 1.14
N THR A 107 15.09 -2.99 1.31
CA THR A 107 16.03 -2.54 2.34
C THR A 107 15.50 -2.82 3.74
N ILE A 108 14.23 -2.49 3.99
CA ILE A 108 13.58 -2.72 5.28
C ILE A 108 13.41 -4.22 5.54
N ALA A 109 12.99 -5.00 4.54
CA ALA A 109 12.87 -6.46 4.64
C ALA A 109 14.19 -7.09 5.09
N SER A 110 15.30 -6.72 4.44
CA SER A 110 16.64 -7.19 4.80
C SER A 110 17.02 -6.79 6.23
N LYS A 111 16.68 -5.56 6.65
CA LYS A 111 16.89 -5.11 8.04
C LYS A 111 16.11 -5.97 9.02
N LEU A 112 14.80 -6.14 8.83
CA LEU A 112 13.94 -6.89 9.75
C LEU A 112 14.38 -8.36 9.88
N VAL A 113 14.84 -8.97 8.79
CA VAL A 113 15.40 -10.33 8.81
C VAL A 113 16.70 -10.38 9.64
N ASN A 114 17.63 -9.44 9.42
CA ASN A 114 18.91 -9.38 10.12
C ASN A 114 18.76 -9.05 11.62
N ASP A 115 17.71 -8.35 12.01
CA ASP A 115 17.43 -8.02 13.42
C ASP A 115 16.94 -9.23 14.22
N GLY A 116 16.69 -10.37 13.56
CA GLY A 116 16.33 -11.64 14.19
C GLY A 116 14.95 -11.57 14.84
N ASN A 117 13.94 -11.10 14.09
CA ASN A 117 12.55 -11.10 14.53
C ASN A 117 12.02 -12.55 14.64
N ASP A 118 11.15 -12.81 15.62
CA ASP A 118 10.44 -14.08 15.77
C ASP A 118 9.31 -14.23 14.76
N LEU A 119 8.78 -13.11 14.22
CA LEU A 119 7.74 -13.04 13.20
C LEU A 119 7.82 -11.69 12.49
N ILE A 120 7.52 -11.66 11.20
CA ILE A 120 7.39 -10.41 10.44
C ILE A 120 5.97 -10.30 9.89
N LEU A 121 5.30 -9.16 10.16
CA LEU A 121 4.08 -8.76 9.49
C LEU A 121 4.41 -7.92 8.26
N SER A 122 3.86 -8.30 7.12
CA SER A 122 3.94 -7.50 5.88
C SER A 122 2.56 -7.01 5.49
N ILE A 123 2.44 -5.69 5.31
CA ILE A 123 1.17 -5.03 5.00
C ILE A 123 1.22 -4.50 3.57
N ALA A 124 0.40 -5.03 2.70
CA ALA A 124 0.29 -4.87 1.25
C ALA A 124 1.25 -5.76 0.44
N THR A 125 0.83 -6.08 -0.80
CA THR A 125 1.50 -7.05 -1.68
C THR A 125 2.97 -6.75 -1.97
N PRO A 126 3.38 -5.51 -2.33
CA PRO A 126 4.80 -5.24 -2.59
C PRO A 126 5.69 -5.41 -1.35
N ALA A 127 5.18 -5.07 -0.15
CA ALA A 127 5.87 -5.30 1.11
C ALA A 127 6.01 -6.81 1.40
N ALA A 128 4.93 -7.58 1.18
CA ALA A 128 4.92 -9.03 1.34
C ALA A 128 5.93 -9.72 0.41
N GLN A 129 5.97 -9.33 -0.85
CA GLN A 129 6.93 -9.86 -1.84
C GLN A 129 8.39 -9.56 -1.42
N ALA A 130 8.66 -8.36 -0.90
CA ALA A 130 9.99 -8.01 -0.43
C ALA A 130 10.43 -8.85 0.78
N VAL A 131 9.55 -9.09 1.76
CA VAL A 131 9.88 -9.89 2.95
C VAL A 131 9.96 -11.38 2.60
N ALA A 132 9.03 -11.93 1.83
CA ALA A 132 9.07 -13.32 1.39
C ALA A 132 10.34 -13.63 0.56
N GLY A 133 10.80 -12.67 -0.25
CA GLY A 133 12.07 -12.78 -0.97
C GLY A 133 13.32 -12.68 -0.09
N ALA A 134 13.20 -12.17 1.13
CA ALA A 134 14.34 -11.95 2.03
C ALA A 134 14.55 -13.09 3.03
N THR A 135 13.54 -13.91 3.33
CA THR A 135 13.65 -15.02 4.30
C THR A 135 12.75 -16.20 3.94
N SER A 136 13.27 -17.41 4.16
CA SER A 136 12.51 -18.67 4.14
C SER A 136 12.33 -19.28 5.54
N ASP A 137 12.91 -18.66 6.57
CA ASP A 137 13.03 -19.27 7.91
C ASP A 137 12.13 -18.55 8.93
N ILE A 138 12.04 -17.23 8.87
CA ILE A 138 11.21 -16.44 9.79
C ILE A 138 9.75 -16.52 9.32
N PRO A 139 8.80 -16.83 10.22
CA PRO A 139 7.37 -16.75 9.91
C PRO A 139 6.97 -15.37 9.41
N VAL A 140 6.31 -15.31 8.26
CA VAL A 140 5.82 -14.08 7.63
C VAL A 140 4.31 -14.13 7.54
N LEU A 141 3.63 -13.24 8.26
CA LEU A 141 2.20 -13.04 8.07
C LEU A 141 1.96 -11.85 7.15
N VAL A 142 1.04 -12.05 6.20
CA VAL A 142 0.62 -11.01 5.27
C VAL A 142 -0.80 -10.54 5.58
N THR A 143 -1.08 -9.26 5.37
CA THR A 143 -2.42 -8.68 5.43
C THR A 143 -2.57 -7.58 4.39
N ALA A 144 -3.79 -7.25 3.98
CA ALA A 144 -4.03 -6.33 2.87
C ALA A 144 -3.32 -6.78 1.58
N VAL A 145 -3.36 -8.07 1.31
CA VAL A 145 -2.85 -8.73 0.11
C VAL A 145 -4.03 -9.38 -0.61
N THR A 146 -4.28 -8.97 -1.84
CA THR A 146 -5.47 -9.38 -2.59
C THR A 146 -5.54 -10.89 -2.82
N ASP A 147 -4.49 -11.47 -3.37
CA ASP A 147 -4.39 -12.90 -3.62
C ASP A 147 -2.94 -13.36 -3.43
N PRO A 148 -2.62 -13.93 -2.26
CA PRO A 148 -1.27 -14.39 -1.96
C PRO A 148 -0.74 -15.42 -2.96
N ALA A 149 -1.56 -16.36 -3.43
CA ALA A 149 -1.14 -17.37 -4.40
C ALA A 149 -0.90 -16.76 -5.79
N ALA A 150 -1.80 -15.91 -6.28
CA ALA A 150 -1.61 -15.23 -7.56
C ALA A 150 -0.47 -14.18 -7.53
N SER A 151 -0.02 -13.80 -6.34
CA SER A 151 1.11 -12.88 -6.12
C SER A 151 2.44 -13.60 -5.85
N ASP A 152 2.50 -14.92 -6.10
CA ASP A 152 3.69 -15.77 -5.90
C ASP A 152 4.23 -15.79 -4.46
N LEU A 153 3.36 -15.60 -3.45
CA LEU A 153 3.74 -15.59 -2.04
C LEU A 153 3.59 -16.95 -1.38
N VAL A 154 2.65 -17.76 -1.85
CA VAL A 154 2.32 -19.09 -1.32
C VAL A 154 2.01 -20.06 -2.47
N GLU A 155 2.13 -21.38 -2.23
CA GLU A 155 1.81 -22.40 -3.25
C GLU A 155 0.32 -22.38 -3.61
N SER A 156 -0.55 -22.26 -2.61
CA SER A 156 -1.99 -22.02 -2.76
C SER A 156 -2.53 -21.35 -1.51
N ASN A 157 -3.68 -20.68 -1.62
CA ASN A 157 -4.30 -20.02 -0.47
C ASN A 157 -4.82 -21.03 0.58
N ASP A 158 -5.20 -22.23 0.16
CA ASP A 158 -5.66 -23.30 1.06
C ASP A 158 -4.51 -24.05 1.74
N ALA A 159 -3.35 -24.13 1.08
CA ALA A 159 -2.16 -24.84 1.56
C ALA A 159 -0.90 -24.04 1.19
N PRO A 160 -0.50 -23.06 2.00
CA PRO A 160 0.62 -22.15 1.72
C PRO A 160 1.97 -22.85 1.50
N GLY A 161 2.28 -23.90 2.26
CA GLY A 161 3.42 -24.80 2.05
C GLY A 161 4.77 -24.30 2.55
N GLY A 162 4.93 -22.98 2.75
CA GLY A 162 6.18 -22.33 3.14
C GLY A 162 6.12 -21.60 4.49
N ASN A 163 6.94 -20.57 4.63
CA ASN A 163 6.99 -19.70 5.83
C ASN A 163 6.06 -18.50 5.75
N VAL A 164 5.18 -18.41 4.74
CA VAL A 164 4.24 -17.31 4.52
C VAL A 164 2.81 -17.80 4.69
N SER A 165 1.99 -17.07 5.44
CA SER A 165 0.54 -17.21 5.55
C SER A 165 -0.07 -15.84 5.88
N GLY A 166 -1.36 -15.77 6.21
CA GLY A 166 -2.00 -14.51 6.61
C GLY A 166 -3.43 -14.38 6.13
N THR A 167 -3.81 -13.17 5.76
CA THR A 167 -5.18 -12.84 5.34
C THR A 167 -5.22 -12.18 3.97
N SER A 168 -6.30 -12.45 3.22
CA SER A 168 -6.60 -11.81 1.94
C SER A 168 -7.62 -10.69 2.13
N ASP A 169 -7.41 -9.59 1.41
CA ASP A 169 -8.35 -8.47 1.34
C ASP A 169 -9.13 -8.42 0.03
N LEU A 170 -9.19 -9.52 -0.71
CA LEU A 170 -9.95 -9.56 -1.97
C LEU A 170 -11.38 -9.12 -1.77
N THR A 171 -11.72 -7.95 -2.30
CA THR A 171 -13.07 -7.39 -2.28
C THR A 171 -13.90 -7.88 -3.45
N PRO A 172 -15.24 -7.81 -3.39
CA PRO A 172 -16.12 -8.33 -4.41
C PRO A 172 -16.19 -7.42 -5.65
N VAL A 173 -15.19 -7.53 -6.53
CA VAL A 173 -15.04 -6.69 -7.73
C VAL A 173 -16.31 -6.71 -8.63
N LYS A 174 -16.95 -7.87 -8.79
CA LYS A 174 -18.18 -7.98 -9.61
C LYS A 174 -19.32 -7.16 -9.03
N GLU A 175 -19.51 -7.23 -7.72
CA GLU A 175 -20.55 -6.49 -7.01
C GLU A 175 -20.25 -4.99 -7.02
N GLN A 176 -18.98 -4.59 -6.99
CA GLN A 176 -18.57 -3.19 -7.13
C GLN A 176 -18.89 -2.66 -8.54
N ILE A 177 -18.67 -3.46 -9.59
CA ILE A 177 -19.03 -3.08 -10.95
C ILE A 177 -20.56 -3.08 -11.14
N ALA A 178 -21.28 -4.04 -10.56
CA ALA A 178 -22.74 -4.00 -10.55
C ALA A 178 -23.27 -2.77 -9.79
N LEU A 179 -22.64 -2.36 -8.70
CA LEU A 179 -22.92 -1.11 -8.00
C LEU A 179 -22.71 0.10 -8.93
N LEU A 180 -21.59 0.16 -9.66
CA LEU A 180 -21.32 1.19 -10.66
C LEU A 180 -22.48 1.28 -11.65
N LYS A 181 -22.88 0.16 -12.24
CA LYS A 181 -23.98 0.11 -13.23
C LYS A 181 -25.32 0.52 -12.63
N LYS A 182 -25.57 0.17 -11.35
CA LYS A 182 -26.80 0.57 -10.63
C LYS A 182 -26.87 2.06 -10.39
N VAL A 183 -25.72 2.71 -10.03
CA VAL A 183 -25.66 4.17 -9.76
C VAL A 183 -25.61 4.98 -11.04
N LEU A 184 -25.03 4.41 -12.11
CA LEU A 184 -24.78 5.06 -13.39
C LEU A 184 -25.33 4.17 -14.53
N PRO A 185 -26.66 4.01 -14.66
CA PRO A 185 -27.26 3.08 -15.62
C PRO A 185 -26.92 3.40 -17.08
N GLU A 186 -26.63 4.67 -17.39
CA GLU A 186 -26.28 5.14 -18.74
C GLU A 186 -24.77 5.07 -19.05
N ALA A 187 -23.94 4.69 -18.08
CA ALA A 187 -22.49 4.57 -18.29
C ALA A 187 -22.19 3.54 -19.38
N LYS A 188 -21.28 3.89 -20.28
CA LYS A 188 -20.84 3.07 -21.43
C LYS A 188 -19.35 2.74 -21.35
N THR A 189 -18.56 3.66 -20.81
CA THR A 189 -17.10 3.52 -20.75
C THR A 189 -16.62 3.74 -19.33
N VAL A 190 -15.91 2.76 -18.77
CA VAL A 190 -15.32 2.83 -17.44
C VAL A 190 -13.80 2.81 -17.54
N GLY A 191 -13.16 3.80 -16.95
CA GLY A 191 -11.72 3.83 -16.82
C GLY A 191 -11.29 3.08 -15.56
N ILE A 192 -10.42 2.08 -15.70
CA ILE A 192 -9.82 1.36 -14.59
C ILE A 192 -8.51 2.07 -14.24
N LEU A 193 -8.46 2.70 -13.07
CA LEU A 193 -7.30 3.48 -12.62
C LEU A 193 -6.49 2.67 -11.60
N TYR A 194 -5.25 2.33 -11.93
CA TYR A 194 -4.40 1.52 -11.05
C TYR A 194 -2.90 1.73 -11.27
N ALA A 195 -2.08 1.29 -10.30
CA ALA A 195 -0.63 1.32 -10.38
C ALA A 195 -0.09 0.08 -11.11
N SER A 196 0.65 0.27 -12.19
CA SER A 196 1.27 -0.82 -12.97
C SER A 196 2.42 -1.54 -12.22
N ALA A 197 2.88 -0.98 -11.11
CA ALA A 197 3.93 -1.56 -10.28
C ALA A 197 3.38 -2.49 -9.17
N GLU A 198 2.05 -2.61 -9.05
CA GLU A 198 1.39 -3.42 -8.03
C GLU A 198 0.67 -4.62 -8.67
N SER A 199 1.18 -5.84 -8.47
CA SER A 199 0.59 -7.08 -9.04
C SER A 199 -0.85 -7.33 -8.58
N ASN A 200 -1.18 -7.00 -7.32
CA ASN A 200 -2.55 -7.04 -6.80
C ASN A 200 -3.52 -6.18 -7.63
N SER A 201 -3.06 -5.02 -8.09
CA SER A 201 -3.86 -4.10 -8.87
C SER A 201 -4.11 -4.62 -10.29
N GLU A 202 -3.11 -5.25 -10.91
CA GLU A 202 -3.27 -5.91 -12.21
C GLU A 202 -4.27 -7.08 -12.15
N ILE A 203 -4.22 -7.90 -11.08
CA ILE A 203 -5.18 -8.99 -10.85
C ILE A 203 -6.61 -8.43 -10.80
N GLN A 204 -6.84 -7.40 -10.00
CA GLN A 204 -8.17 -6.81 -9.84
C GLN A 204 -8.62 -6.03 -11.09
N ALA A 205 -7.69 -5.35 -11.79
CA ALA A 205 -8.00 -4.67 -13.06
C ALA A 205 -8.52 -5.66 -14.12
N LYS A 206 -7.91 -6.86 -14.20
CA LYS A 206 -8.41 -7.93 -15.06
C LYS A 206 -9.82 -8.39 -14.67
N MET A 207 -10.06 -8.63 -13.37
CA MET A 207 -11.38 -9.00 -12.85
C MET A 207 -12.44 -7.90 -13.15
N ALA A 208 -12.05 -6.64 -12.95
CA ALA A 208 -12.92 -5.49 -13.22
C ALA A 208 -13.25 -5.37 -14.71
N LYS A 209 -12.26 -5.57 -15.59
CA LYS A 209 -12.48 -5.56 -17.04
C LYS A 209 -13.50 -6.60 -17.47
N GLU A 210 -13.35 -7.84 -17.02
CA GLU A 210 -14.29 -8.92 -17.28
C GLU A 210 -15.71 -8.58 -16.77
N ALA A 211 -15.80 -7.99 -15.56
CA ALA A 211 -17.08 -7.59 -14.99
C ALA A 211 -17.74 -6.41 -15.74
N ILE A 212 -16.96 -5.39 -16.14
CA ILE A 212 -17.40 -4.23 -16.90
C ILE A 212 -17.96 -4.67 -18.27
N GLU A 213 -17.23 -5.56 -18.96
CA GLU A 213 -17.65 -6.10 -20.25
C GLU A 213 -18.91 -6.97 -20.13
N ALA A 214 -19.04 -7.74 -19.03
CA ALA A 214 -20.26 -8.53 -18.75
C ALA A 214 -21.50 -7.66 -18.51
N GLU A 215 -21.33 -6.46 -17.97
CA GLU A 215 -22.40 -5.45 -17.80
C GLU A 215 -22.68 -4.64 -19.09
N GLY A 216 -22.05 -5.01 -20.20
CA GLY A 216 -22.23 -4.37 -21.50
C GLY A 216 -21.56 -3.01 -21.64
N MET A 217 -20.57 -2.73 -20.81
CA MET A 217 -19.77 -1.50 -20.87
C MET A 217 -18.40 -1.77 -21.48
N THR A 218 -17.67 -0.71 -21.83
CA THR A 218 -16.29 -0.77 -22.32
C THR A 218 -15.33 -0.44 -21.20
N ALA A 219 -14.33 -1.27 -20.96
CA ALA A 219 -13.25 -1.02 -20.02
C ALA A 219 -12.04 -0.40 -20.72
N VAL A 220 -11.43 0.61 -20.11
CA VAL A 220 -10.20 1.25 -20.58
C VAL A 220 -9.21 1.36 -19.44
N ASP A 221 -8.02 0.79 -19.61
CA ASP A 221 -6.98 0.86 -18.59
C ASP A 221 -6.30 2.23 -18.55
N TYR A 222 -6.14 2.76 -17.35
CA TYR A 222 -5.37 3.99 -17.05
C TYR A 222 -4.39 3.67 -15.92
N THR A 223 -3.11 3.64 -16.24
CA THR A 223 -2.09 3.23 -15.29
C THR A 223 -1.20 4.38 -14.86
N VAL A 224 -0.74 4.31 -13.63
CA VAL A 224 0.32 5.17 -13.08
C VAL A 224 1.51 4.30 -12.69
N SER A 225 2.72 4.81 -12.81
CA SER A 225 3.93 4.16 -12.28
C SER A 225 4.26 4.64 -10.87
N SER A 226 3.73 5.79 -10.46
CA SER A 226 3.87 6.38 -9.13
C SER A 226 2.74 7.37 -8.83
N SER A 227 2.60 7.76 -7.57
CA SER A 227 1.62 8.76 -7.14
C SER A 227 1.77 10.13 -7.83
N ASN A 228 2.97 10.47 -8.29
CA ASN A 228 3.23 11.73 -9.01
C ASN A 228 2.50 11.85 -10.34
N GLU A 229 2.10 10.73 -10.95
CA GLU A 229 1.41 10.70 -12.24
C GLU A 229 -0.12 10.77 -12.11
N ILE A 230 -0.68 10.57 -10.91
CA ILE A 230 -2.12 10.51 -10.67
C ILE A 230 -2.84 11.73 -11.26
N GLN A 231 -2.38 12.94 -10.97
CA GLN A 231 -2.99 14.16 -11.49
C GLN A 231 -3.09 14.16 -13.02
N THR A 232 -2.01 13.82 -13.71
CA THR A 232 -1.94 13.84 -15.17
C THR A 232 -2.85 12.74 -15.76
N VAL A 233 -2.81 11.54 -15.19
CA VAL A 233 -3.59 10.41 -15.69
C VAL A 233 -5.08 10.66 -15.47
N VAL A 234 -5.51 11.06 -14.27
CA VAL A 234 -6.93 11.36 -13.98
C VAL A 234 -7.46 12.51 -14.85
N THR A 235 -6.66 13.57 -15.04
CA THR A 235 -7.02 14.66 -15.96
C THR A 235 -7.23 14.13 -17.39
N SER A 236 -6.43 13.18 -17.81
CA SER A 236 -6.56 12.58 -19.16
C SER A 236 -7.82 11.74 -19.35
N MET A 237 -8.46 11.28 -18.26
CA MET A 237 -9.71 10.49 -18.28
C MET A 237 -10.95 11.37 -18.50
N VAL A 238 -10.87 12.64 -18.08
CA VAL A 238 -12.00 13.59 -18.17
C VAL A 238 -12.52 13.70 -19.61
N GLY A 239 -13.82 13.50 -19.77
CA GLY A 239 -14.52 13.52 -21.07
C GLY A 239 -14.24 12.32 -21.99
N LYS A 240 -13.49 11.31 -21.52
CA LYS A 240 -13.23 10.09 -22.27
C LYS A 240 -13.91 8.86 -21.65
N VAL A 241 -14.20 8.89 -20.38
CA VAL A 241 -14.89 7.83 -19.65
C VAL A 241 -16.06 8.41 -18.86
N ASP A 242 -17.07 7.58 -18.58
CA ASP A 242 -18.27 7.96 -17.84
C ASP A 242 -18.11 7.77 -16.32
N ALA A 243 -17.19 6.89 -15.92
CA ALA A 243 -16.84 6.62 -14.52
C ALA A 243 -15.40 6.11 -14.40
N ILE A 244 -14.83 6.26 -13.19
CA ILE A 244 -13.59 5.62 -12.78
C ILE A 244 -13.94 4.42 -11.89
N TYR A 245 -13.26 3.31 -12.09
CA TYR A 245 -13.12 2.24 -11.12
C TYR A 245 -11.67 2.21 -10.63
N ALA A 246 -11.47 2.35 -9.32
CA ALA A 246 -10.16 2.26 -8.67
C ALA A 246 -10.19 1.03 -7.74
N PRO A 247 -9.48 -0.06 -8.05
CA PRO A 247 -9.41 -1.26 -7.20
C PRO A 247 -8.74 -0.99 -5.85
N THR A 248 -8.54 -2.01 -5.02
CA THR A 248 -7.71 -1.89 -3.81
C THR A 248 -6.25 -1.73 -4.19
N ASP A 249 -5.88 -0.52 -4.58
CA ASP A 249 -4.57 -0.09 -5.06
C ASP A 249 -3.96 0.87 -4.06
N ASN A 250 -2.77 0.56 -3.55
CA ASN A 250 -2.17 1.34 -2.46
C ASN A 250 -1.66 2.70 -2.92
N THR A 251 -1.15 2.79 -4.15
CA THR A 251 -0.69 4.05 -4.74
C THR A 251 -1.86 5.01 -4.99
N ILE A 252 -2.97 4.46 -5.51
CA ILE A 252 -4.19 5.25 -5.76
C ILE A 252 -4.86 5.61 -4.43
N ALA A 253 -4.92 4.69 -3.45
CA ALA A 253 -5.48 4.97 -2.12
C ALA A 253 -4.73 6.09 -1.40
N ALA A 254 -3.40 6.08 -1.43
CA ALA A 254 -2.57 7.14 -0.87
C ALA A 254 -2.77 8.50 -1.58
N GLY A 255 -3.05 8.47 -2.89
CA GLY A 255 -3.32 9.66 -3.71
C GLY A 255 -4.80 9.97 -3.94
N MET A 256 -5.73 9.28 -3.26
CA MET A 256 -7.17 9.33 -3.57
C MET A 256 -7.77 10.74 -3.45
N THR A 257 -7.28 11.56 -2.55
CA THR A 257 -7.71 12.98 -2.44
C THR A 257 -7.48 13.73 -3.75
N THR A 258 -6.35 13.49 -4.43
CA THR A 258 -6.05 14.09 -5.74
C THR A 258 -6.98 13.55 -6.82
N VAL A 259 -7.22 12.22 -6.83
CA VAL A 259 -8.18 11.59 -7.75
C VAL A 259 -9.55 12.22 -7.58
N ALA A 260 -10.06 12.25 -6.34
CA ALA A 260 -11.39 12.75 -6.03
C ALA A 260 -11.56 14.24 -6.36
N MET A 261 -10.56 15.07 -6.08
CA MET A 261 -10.59 16.49 -6.42
C MET A 261 -10.82 16.68 -7.92
N ILE A 262 -9.99 16.06 -8.75
CA ILE A 262 -10.06 16.24 -10.21
C ILE A 262 -11.34 15.61 -10.76
N ALA A 263 -11.65 14.38 -10.34
CA ALA A 263 -12.79 13.64 -10.85
C ALA A 263 -14.12 14.33 -10.49
N ASN A 264 -14.31 14.74 -9.23
CA ASN A 264 -15.55 15.35 -8.77
C ASN A 264 -15.75 16.77 -9.35
N GLU A 265 -14.69 17.56 -9.50
CA GLU A 265 -14.74 18.88 -10.18
C GLU A 265 -15.18 18.77 -11.65
N ASN A 266 -14.92 17.65 -12.29
CA ASN A 266 -15.27 17.39 -13.68
C ASN A 266 -16.49 16.47 -13.87
N GLY A 267 -17.25 16.23 -12.80
CA GLY A 267 -18.46 15.41 -12.85
C GLY A 267 -18.20 13.93 -13.16
N LEU A 268 -17.00 13.41 -12.84
CA LEU A 268 -16.58 12.04 -13.13
C LEU A 268 -16.62 11.20 -11.84
N PRO A 269 -17.64 10.35 -11.63
CA PRO A 269 -17.77 9.54 -10.43
C PRO A 269 -16.72 8.43 -10.36
N THR A 270 -16.27 8.12 -9.13
CA THR A 270 -15.30 7.06 -8.87
C THR A 270 -15.90 5.99 -7.95
N ILE A 271 -16.04 4.76 -8.43
CA ILE A 271 -16.30 3.57 -7.60
C ILE A 271 -14.97 2.99 -7.16
N CYS A 272 -14.87 2.68 -5.88
CA CYS A 272 -13.62 2.35 -5.22
C CYS A 272 -13.56 0.88 -4.79
N GLY A 273 -12.36 0.35 -4.64
CA GLY A 273 -12.11 -1.00 -4.14
C GLY A 273 -12.28 -1.12 -2.61
N GLU A 274 -12.13 0.01 -1.87
CA GLU A 274 -12.18 -0.02 -0.40
C GLU A 274 -12.75 1.29 0.20
N GLU A 275 -13.13 1.22 1.49
CA GLU A 275 -13.86 2.29 2.18
C GLU A 275 -13.03 3.56 2.43
N GLY A 276 -11.70 3.44 2.65
CA GLY A 276 -10.83 4.60 2.88
C GLY A 276 -10.79 5.53 1.66
N MET A 277 -10.81 4.95 0.44
CA MET A 277 -10.92 5.73 -0.79
C MET A 277 -12.27 6.46 -0.88
N VAL A 278 -13.36 5.83 -0.44
CA VAL A 278 -14.69 6.49 -0.40
C VAL A 278 -14.67 7.66 0.58
N LYS A 279 -14.07 7.48 1.76
CA LYS A 279 -13.89 8.55 2.76
C LYS A 279 -13.02 9.69 2.25
N ALA A 280 -12.06 9.39 1.36
CA ALA A 280 -11.18 10.37 0.72
C ALA A 280 -11.81 11.09 -0.49
N GLY A 281 -13.10 10.83 -0.80
CA GLY A 281 -13.87 11.54 -1.81
C GLY A 281 -14.34 10.68 -3.00
N GLY A 282 -14.10 9.37 -3.00
CA GLY A 282 -14.75 8.43 -3.92
C GLY A 282 -16.26 8.37 -3.68
N LEU A 283 -17.03 7.81 -4.62
CA LEU A 283 -18.48 7.78 -4.53
C LEU A 283 -19.00 6.65 -3.65
N ALA A 284 -18.61 5.41 -3.93
CA ALA A 284 -19.12 4.25 -3.22
C ALA A 284 -18.22 3.02 -3.42
N THR A 285 -18.40 2.03 -2.53
CA THR A 285 -17.78 0.69 -2.62
C THR A 285 -18.61 -0.35 -1.89
N TYR A 286 -18.39 -1.63 -2.21
CA TYR A 286 -18.54 -2.74 -1.29
C TYR A 286 -17.15 -3.08 -0.75
N GLY A 287 -16.89 -2.83 0.54
CA GLY A 287 -15.59 -2.96 1.17
C GLY A 287 -15.64 -3.75 2.47
N ILE A 288 -14.46 -4.17 2.91
CA ILE A 288 -14.25 -4.87 4.19
C ILE A 288 -13.69 -3.92 5.24
N ASP A 289 -13.77 -4.33 6.50
CA ASP A 289 -13.13 -3.62 7.62
C ASP A 289 -11.68 -4.07 7.76
N TYR A 290 -10.74 -3.20 7.40
CA TYR A 290 -9.31 -3.50 7.47
C TYR A 290 -8.78 -3.63 8.90
N PHE A 291 -9.44 -3.01 9.88
CA PHE A 291 -9.08 -3.25 11.28
C PHE A 291 -9.43 -4.70 11.68
N GLU A 292 -10.63 -5.19 11.33
CA GLU A 292 -11.02 -6.58 11.58
C GLU A 292 -10.09 -7.56 10.81
N LEU A 293 -9.68 -7.23 9.57
CA LEU A 293 -8.74 -8.05 8.81
C LEU A 293 -7.39 -8.16 9.50
N GLY A 294 -6.82 -7.03 9.91
CA GLY A 294 -5.56 -7.01 10.65
C GLY A 294 -5.66 -7.70 12.01
N TYR A 295 -6.81 -7.57 12.70
CA TYR A 295 -7.06 -8.27 13.95
C TYR A 295 -7.04 -9.81 13.75
N LEU A 296 -7.66 -10.29 12.67
CA LEU A 296 -7.62 -11.71 12.29
C LEU A 296 -6.17 -12.18 12.04
N THR A 297 -5.38 -11.37 11.33
CA THR A 297 -3.94 -11.65 11.11
C THR A 297 -3.16 -11.69 12.43
N GLY A 298 -3.49 -10.80 13.36
CA GLY A 298 -2.88 -10.78 14.70
C GLY A 298 -3.24 -12.02 15.53
N GLN A 299 -4.45 -12.55 15.37
CA GLN A 299 -4.83 -13.83 15.98
C GLN A 299 -4.00 -15.00 15.43
N GLN A 300 -3.68 -15.00 14.12
CA GLN A 300 -2.75 -15.96 13.54
C GLN A 300 -1.35 -15.82 14.13
N ALA A 301 -0.86 -14.59 14.33
CA ALA A 301 0.43 -14.36 14.99
C ALA A 301 0.47 -14.94 16.41
N VAL A 302 -0.61 -14.81 17.19
CA VAL A 302 -0.72 -15.39 18.52
C VAL A 302 -0.62 -16.91 18.46
N LYS A 303 -1.33 -17.57 17.55
CA LYS A 303 -1.26 -19.04 17.35
C LYS A 303 0.18 -19.49 17.05
N ILE A 304 0.90 -18.78 16.18
CA ILE A 304 2.29 -19.09 15.84
C ILE A 304 3.21 -18.89 17.05
N LEU A 305 3.17 -17.72 17.67
CA LEU A 305 4.16 -17.31 18.67
C LEU A 305 3.90 -17.94 20.04
N LYS A 306 2.63 -18.10 20.45
CA LYS A 306 2.24 -18.60 21.76
C LYS A 306 1.94 -20.09 21.75
N ASP A 307 1.21 -20.56 20.74
CA ASP A 307 0.74 -21.92 20.67
C ASP A 307 1.66 -22.84 19.84
N GLY A 308 2.63 -22.26 19.09
CA GLY A 308 3.60 -22.99 18.28
C GLY A 308 3.00 -23.61 17.02
N GLU A 309 1.92 -23.01 16.48
CA GLU A 309 1.27 -23.49 15.26
C GLU A 309 2.21 -23.37 14.04
N ASP A 310 2.21 -24.39 13.21
CA ASP A 310 3.04 -24.48 12.01
C ASP A 310 2.44 -23.63 10.89
N ILE A 311 3.07 -22.47 10.59
CA ILE A 311 2.60 -21.52 9.59
C ILE A 311 2.42 -22.17 8.21
N SER A 312 3.20 -23.18 7.86
CA SER A 312 3.12 -23.86 6.55
C SER A 312 1.79 -24.57 6.33
N LYS A 313 1.03 -24.81 7.40
CA LYS A 313 -0.29 -25.46 7.40
C LYS A 313 -1.45 -24.51 7.62
N MET A 314 -1.16 -23.24 7.87
CA MET A 314 -2.18 -22.22 8.10
C MET A 314 -2.66 -21.69 6.75
N ALA A 315 -3.90 -21.99 6.37
CA ALA A 315 -4.51 -21.44 5.17
C ALA A 315 -4.59 -19.91 5.23
N ILE A 316 -4.60 -19.26 4.07
CA ILE A 316 -4.95 -17.84 3.97
C ILE A 316 -6.40 -17.68 4.42
N GLU A 317 -6.62 -16.79 5.39
CA GLU A 317 -7.95 -16.52 5.91
C GLU A 317 -8.58 -15.29 5.24
N TYR A 318 -9.91 -15.27 5.19
CA TYR A 318 -10.72 -14.19 4.62
C TYR A 318 -11.71 -13.71 5.66
N LEU A 319 -12.04 -12.42 5.64
CA LEU A 319 -13.23 -12.00 6.38
C LEU A 319 -14.48 -12.62 5.73
N PRO A 320 -15.47 -13.05 6.54
CA PRO A 320 -16.73 -13.58 6.03
C PRO A 320 -17.42 -12.61 5.06
N ALA A 321 -18.06 -13.13 4.01
CA ALA A 321 -18.69 -12.31 2.97
C ALA A 321 -19.72 -11.30 3.52
N GLU A 322 -20.42 -11.65 4.59
CA GLU A 322 -21.37 -10.77 5.30
C GLU A 322 -20.70 -9.56 5.99
N LYS A 323 -19.37 -9.58 6.14
CA LYS A 323 -18.58 -8.44 6.64
C LYS A 323 -18.29 -7.42 5.54
N CYS A 324 -18.52 -7.76 4.28
CA CYS A 324 -18.43 -6.82 3.18
C CYS A 324 -19.65 -5.90 3.18
N LYS A 325 -19.43 -4.60 3.36
CA LYS A 325 -20.49 -3.60 3.52
C LYS A 325 -20.46 -2.55 2.43
N LEU A 326 -21.66 -2.09 2.07
CA LEU A 326 -21.80 -0.90 1.23
C LEU A 326 -21.36 0.33 2.03
N SER A 327 -20.44 1.11 1.44
CA SER A 327 -20.07 2.45 1.90
C SER A 327 -20.37 3.44 0.79
N VAL A 328 -21.01 4.55 1.12
CA VAL A 328 -21.40 5.61 0.17
C VAL A 328 -20.99 6.97 0.75
N ASN A 329 -20.36 7.79 -0.07
CA ASN A 329 -20.07 9.19 0.23
C ASN A 329 -21.22 10.07 -0.26
N GLU A 330 -22.12 10.44 0.64
CA GLU A 330 -23.31 11.25 0.32
C GLU A 330 -22.94 12.68 -0.14
N GLU A 331 -21.80 13.23 0.35
CA GLU A 331 -21.32 14.53 -0.05
C GLU A 331 -20.82 14.51 -1.51
N THR A 332 -20.04 13.50 -1.87
CA THR A 332 -19.61 13.24 -3.25
C THR A 332 -20.81 12.99 -4.15
N ALA A 333 -21.76 12.16 -3.74
CA ALA A 333 -22.99 11.90 -4.50
C ALA A 333 -23.78 13.20 -4.78
N LYS A 334 -23.95 14.05 -3.77
CA LYS A 334 -24.58 15.36 -3.91
C LYS A 334 -23.82 16.29 -4.85
N THR A 335 -22.51 16.32 -4.76
CA THR A 335 -21.65 17.16 -5.64
C THR A 335 -21.78 16.74 -7.09
N LEU A 336 -21.87 15.43 -7.35
CA LEU A 336 -22.02 14.86 -8.67
C LEU A 336 -23.47 14.83 -9.18
N GLY A 337 -24.44 15.18 -8.33
CA GLY A 337 -25.88 15.10 -8.68
C GLY A 337 -26.39 13.68 -8.85
N ILE A 338 -25.78 12.70 -8.19
CA ILE A 338 -26.13 11.28 -8.29
C ILE A 338 -27.06 10.89 -7.16
N ASP A 339 -28.20 10.26 -7.49
CA ASP A 339 -29.15 9.73 -6.50
C ASP A 339 -28.67 8.35 -5.98
N VAL A 340 -28.31 8.30 -4.70
CA VAL A 340 -27.87 7.10 -3.99
C VAL A 340 -28.92 6.59 -2.98
N SER A 341 -30.11 7.16 -2.95
CA SER A 341 -31.16 6.81 -1.98
C SER A 341 -31.65 5.37 -2.09
N ASN A 342 -31.54 4.78 -3.26
CA ASN A 342 -31.95 3.40 -3.55
C ASN A 342 -30.85 2.37 -3.25
N LEU A 343 -29.72 2.80 -2.67
CA LEU A 343 -28.62 1.91 -2.29
C LEU A 343 -28.69 1.43 -0.86
N LYS A 344 -29.55 2.06 -0.04
CA LYS A 344 -29.73 1.77 1.40
C LYS A 344 -30.65 0.57 1.62
#